data_43230fc7d692cf94842ddaa3cfa0de4d
#
_entry.id   43230fc7d692cf94842ddaa3cfa0de4d
#
_cell.length_a   1.000
_cell.length_b   1.000
_cell.length_c   1.000
_cell.angle_alpha   90.00
_cell.angle_beta   90.00
_cell.angle_gamma   90.00
#
_symmetry.space_group_name_H-M   'P 1'
#
loop_
_entity.id
_entity.type
_entity.pdbx_description
1 polymer ?
#
loop_
_entity_poly.entity_id
_entity_poly.type
_entity_poly.pdbx_seq_one_letter_code
_entity_poly.pdbx_strand_id
1 'polypeptide(L)'
;MNAYKYDSQTGEFLHEVLCQESPREPGKFLIPANATTVAPPEEQAGKARVWEGSAWGYVTDNRGKTMYSVTNSRQTSTMSNILGADVPEGWTLTPPPDAENKYTFVGEWLPQSVEELRAQLENQLWGNYKTYQRTYVDPEDLTLANTCAAGGSAKGAAVQQWVLELWARYYEVKDQLAAAETLEALRAVDVSTAELTPPPYTIRELNEEAAAFLEQGVTE
;
A
#
# COMPACT_ATOMS: atom_id res chain seq x y z
N MET A 1 10.72 -26.52 -46.26
CA MET A 1 11.25 -26.91 -44.95
C MET A 1 10.88 -25.83 -43.97
N ASN A 2 10.40 -26.21 -42.77
CA ASN A 2 10.06 -25.25 -41.73
C ASN A 2 11.28 -24.96 -40.87
N ALA A 3 11.39 -23.70 -40.40
CA ALA A 3 12.29 -23.29 -39.36
C ALA A 3 11.49 -22.52 -38.28
N TYR A 4 12.04 -22.46 -37.08
CA TYR A 4 11.41 -21.93 -35.90
C TYR A 4 12.18 -20.72 -35.42
N LYS A 5 11.55 -19.54 -35.51
CA LYS A 5 12.15 -18.28 -35.18
C LYS A 5 12.14 -18.05 -33.69
N TYR A 6 13.20 -17.46 -33.17
CA TYR A 6 13.34 -17.10 -31.77
C TYR A 6 13.85 -15.66 -31.63
N ASP A 7 13.58 -15.05 -30.50
CA ASP A 7 14.09 -13.72 -30.15
C ASP A 7 15.62 -13.77 -29.97
N SER A 8 16.33 -12.84 -30.54
CA SER A 8 17.80 -12.82 -30.55
C SER A 8 18.45 -12.55 -29.20
N GLN A 9 17.71 -11.96 -28.26
CA GLN A 9 18.20 -11.60 -26.91
C GLN A 9 17.80 -12.65 -25.90
N THR A 10 16.53 -13.08 -25.92
CA THR A 10 15.95 -13.98 -24.92
C THR A 10 15.95 -15.44 -25.37
N GLY A 11 16.10 -15.72 -26.67
CA GLY A 11 15.91 -17.05 -27.24
C GLY A 11 14.43 -17.49 -27.31
N GLU A 12 13.48 -16.67 -26.84
CA GLU A 12 12.05 -17.02 -26.78
C GLU A 12 11.49 -17.39 -28.15
N PHE A 13 10.75 -18.49 -28.26
CA PHE A 13 10.08 -18.88 -29.50
C PHE A 13 9.07 -17.82 -29.93
N LEU A 14 9.15 -17.41 -31.18
CA LEU A 14 8.26 -16.41 -31.76
C LEU A 14 7.19 -17.05 -32.67
N HIS A 15 7.61 -17.70 -33.71
CA HIS A 15 6.72 -18.35 -34.69
C HIS A 15 7.49 -19.28 -35.61
N GLU A 16 6.76 -20.09 -36.33
CA GLU A 16 7.26 -20.92 -37.42
C GLU A 16 7.36 -20.11 -38.71
N VAL A 17 8.38 -20.38 -39.52
CA VAL A 17 8.64 -19.73 -40.83
C VAL A 17 8.99 -20.77 -41.88
N LEU A 18 8.46 -20.61 -43.09
CA LEU A 18 8.80 -21.45 -44.18
C LEU A 18 10.12 -20.97 -44.82
N CYS A 19 11.14 -21.84 -44.86
CA CYS A 19 12.44 -21.54 -45.48
C CYS A 19 12.32 -21.56 -46.99
N GLN A 20 12.93 -20.57 -47.62
CA GLN A 20 13.08 -20.52 -49.08
C GLN A 20 14.21 -21.45 -49.52
N GLU A 21 14.05 -22.09 -50.67
CA GLU A 21 15.12 -22.87 -51.28
C GLU A 21 16.19 -21.94 -51.87
N SER A 22 17.45 -22.34 -51.74
CA SER A 22 18.57 -21.59 -52.28
C SER A 22 18.53 -21.54 -53.81
N PRO A 23 18.51 -20.38 -54.46
CA PRO A 23 18.53 -20.28 -55.93
C PRO A 23 19.86 -20.76 -56.55
N ARG A 24 20.91 -20.90 -55.73
CA ARG A 24 22.24 -21.35 -56.20
C ARG A 24 22.53 -22.83 -55.96
N GLU A 25 21.83 -23.42 -54.97
CA GLU A 25 22.07 -24.80 -54.54
C GLU A 25 20.72 -25.51 -54.38
N PRO A 26 20.18 -26.13 -55.42
CA PRO A 26 18.93 -26.87 -55.35
C PRO A 26 18.94 -27.93 -54.22
N GLY A 27 17.85 -28.02 -53.49
CA GLY A 27 17.70 -28.90 -52.35
C GLY A 27 18.24 -28.36 -51.02
N LYS A 28 18.93 -27.20 -51.01
CA LYS A 28 19.34 -26.49 -49.80
C LYS A 28 18.36 -25.37 -49.47
N PHE A 29 18.05 -25.21 -48.18
CA PHE A 29 17.15 -24.18 -47.70
C PHE A 29 17.92 -23.08 -46.96
N LEU A 30 17.48 -21.85 -47.16
CA LEU A 30 18.02 -20.68 -46.48
C LEU A 30 17.31 -20.52 -45.14
N ILE A 31 18.03 -20.82 -44.06
CA ILE A 31 17.52 -20.65 -42.71
C ILE A 31 17.65 -19.17 -42.33
N PRO A 32 16.55 -18.49 -41.96
CA PRO A 32 16.59 -17.09 -41.51
C PRO A 32 17.47 -16.90 -40.27
N ALA A 33 18.00 -15.69 -40.07
CA ALA A 33 18.70 -15.34 -38.85
C ALA A 33 17.79 -15.54 -37.65
N ASN A 34 18.35 -15.96 -36.52
CA ASN A 34 17.62 -16.28 -35.28
C ASN A 34 16.49 -17.31 -35.51
N ALA A 35 16.79 -18.37 -36.26
CA ALA A 35 15.90 -19.49 -36.49
C ALA A 35 16.68 -20.82 -36.46
N THR A 36 16.01 -21.86 -36.06
CA THR A 36 16.53 -23.25 -36.01
C THR A 36 15.61 -24.19 -36.78
N THR A 37 16.12 -25.28 -37.27
CA THR A 37 15.32 -26.37 -37.88
C THR A 37 14.80 -27.38 -36.83
N VAL A 38 15.26 -27.28 -35.61
CA VAL A 38 14.80 -28.10 -34.51
C VAL A 38 13.43 -27.59 -34.06
N ALA A 39 12.42 -28.45 -34.12
CA ALA A 39 11.07 -28.07 -33.69
C ALA A 39 11.03 -27.81 -32.16
N PRO A 40 10.35 -26.74 -31.72
CA PRO A 40 10.14 -26.52 -30.28
C PRO A 40 9.27 -27.60 -29.71
N PRO A 41 9.43 -27.92 -28.41
CA PRO A 41 8.56 -28.85 -27.71
C PRO A 41 7.12 -28.30 -27.59
N GLU A 42 6.21 -29.10 -27.08
CA GLU A 42 4.83 -28.68 -26.89
C GLU A 42 4.73 -27.52 -25.89
N GLU A 43 3.69 -26.70 -26.05
CA GLU A 43 3.45 -25.57 -25.16
C GLU A 43 3.08 -26.06 -23.75
N GLN A 44 3.66 -25.41 -22.73
CA GLN A 44 3.35 -25.68 -21.32
C GLN A 44 2.83 -24.40 -20.65
N ALA A 45 1.73 -24.52 -19.93
CA ALA A 45 1.14 -23.39 -19.20
C ALA A 45 2.15 -22.77 -18.21
N GLY A 46 2.30 -21.45 -18.26
CA GLY A 46 3.19 -20.70 -17.39
C GLY A 46 4.69 -20.86 -17.71
N LYS A 47 5.03 -21.39 -18.88
CA LYS A 47 6.40 -21.51 -19.37
C LYS A 47 6.55 -20.99 -20.80
N ALA A 48 7.63 -20.29 -21.08
CA ALA A 48 8.05 -19.94 -22.41
C ALA A 48 9.09 -20.95 -22.93
N ARG A 49 9.04 -21.25 -24.24
CA ARG A 49 10.01 -22.10 -24.93
C ARG A 49 11.19 -21.22 -25.34
N VAL A 50 12.40 -21.58 -24.95
CA VAL A 50 13.60 -20.79 -25.17
C VAL A 50 14.65 -21.64 -25.88
N TRP A 51 15.23 -21.10 -26.97
CA TRP A 51 16.34 -21.71 -27.70
C TRP A 51 17.67 -21.43 -26.98
N GLU A 52 18.35 -22.48 -26.55
CA GLU A 52 19.63 -22.40 -25.80
C GLU A 52 20.86 -22.62 -26.71
N GLY A 53 20.70 -22.38 -28.00
CA GLY A 53 21.78 -22.53 -29.00
C GLY A 53 21.88 -23.91 -29.62
N SER A 54 21.49 -24.97 -28.93
CA SER A 54 21.52 -26.36 -29.44
C SER A 54 20.23 -27.12 -29.28
N ALA A 55 19.42 -26.74 -28.29
CA ALA A 55 18.14 -27.36 -27.96
C ALA A 55 17.15 -26.32 -27.45
N TRP A 56 15.88 -26.68 -27.41
CA TRP A 56 14.84 -25.91 -26.76
C TRP A 56 14.74 -26.29 -25.27
N GLY A 57 14.68 -25.30 -24.42
CA GLY A 57 14.37 -25.41 -22.99
C GLY A 57 13.05 -24.74 -22.64
N TYR A 58 12.70 -24.78 -21.36
CA TYR A 58 11.57 -24.07 -20.80
C TYR A 58 12.02 -23.11 -19.70
N VAL A 59 11.55 -21.88 -19.78
CA VAL A 59 11.74 -20.87 -18.74
C VAL A 59 10.38 -20.51 -18.15
N THR A 60 10.30 -20.35 -16.84
CA THR A 60 9.07 -19.91 -16.17
C THR A 60 8.65 -18.53 -16.67
N ASP A 61 7.39 -18.40 -17.07
CA ASP A 61 6.82 -17.13 -17.54
C ASP A 61 5.83 -16.57 -16.49
N ASN A 62 6.32 -15.60 -15.75
CA ASN A 62 5.55 -14.85 -14.77
C ASN A 62 5.20 -13.44 -15.22
N ARG A 63 5.52 -13.07 -16.46
CA ARG A 63 5.29 -11.72 -16.99
C ARG A 63 3.82 -11.31 -16.83
N GLY A 64 3.59 -10.11 -16.32
CA GLY A 64 2.26 -9.52 -16.15
C GLY A 64 1.36 -10.18 -15.08
N LYS A 65 1.84 -11.19 -14.36
CA LYS A 65 1.06 -11.79 -13.27
C LYS A 65 0.97 -10.84 -12.09
N THR A 66 -0.15 -10.87 -11.39
CA THR A 66 -0.34 -10.12 -10.13
C THR A 66 0.47 -10.76 -9.03
N MET A 67 1.20 -9.93 -8.29
CA MET A 67 1.90 -10.28 -7.06
C MET A 67 1.16 -9.71 -5.86
N TYR A 68 1.24 -10.41 -4.74
CA TYR A 68 0.65 -10.03 -3.46
C TYR A 68 1.77 -9.88 -2.43
N SER A 69 1.75 -8.80 -1.64
CA SER A 69 2.71 -8.61 -0.55
C SER A 69 2.52 -9.69 0.51
N VAL A 70 3.61 -10.32 0.95
CA VAL A 70 3.59 -11.38 1.97
C VAL A 70 3.16 -10.87 3.35
N THR A 71 3.30 -9.56 3.61
CA THR A 71 2.91 -8.92 4.87
C THR A 71 1.54 -8.27 4.83
N ASN A 72 0.98 -8.06 3.62
CA ASN A 72 -0.31 -7.41 3.45
C ASN A 72 -0.94 -7.81 2.11
N SER A 73 -1.80 -8.81 2.11
CA SER A 73 -2.47 -9.34 0.92
C SER A 73 -3.24 -8.31 0.08
N ARG A 74 -3.63 -7.18 0.68
CA ARG A 74 -4.31 -6.07 -0.02
C ARG A 74 -3.37 -5.22 -0.87
N GLN A 75 -2.07 -5.31 -0.62
CA GLN A 75 -1.07 -4.63 -1.43
C GLN A 75 -0.67 -5.53 -2.58
N THR A 76 -0.94 -5.07 -3.80
CA THR A 76 -0.66 -5.81 -5.03
C THR A 76 0.31 -5.05 -5.91
N SER A 77 1.02 -5.78 -6.77
CA SER A 77 1.86 -5.24 -7.84
C SER A 77 1.82 -6.21 -9.03
N THR A 78 2.50 -5.86 -10.09
CA THR A 78 2.55 -6.68 -11.31
C THR A 78 3.98 -7.11 -11.59
N MET A 79 4.19 -8.37 -11.95
CA MET A 79 5.47 -8.88 -12.40
C MET A 79 5.98 -8.10 -13.61
N SER A 80 7.29 -7.88 -13.66
CA SER A 80 7.95 -7.23 -14.79
C SER A 80 7.76 -8.01 -16.10
N ASN A 81 7.92 -7.33 -17.25
CA ASN A 81 7.86 -7.96 -18.57
C ASN A 81 9.17 -8.67 -18.97
N ILE A 82 10.00 -9.02 -18.01
CA ILE A 82 11.26 -9.75 -18.25
C ILE A 82 10.97 -11.25 -18.12
N LEU A 83 11.27 -11.99 -19.18
CA LEU A 83 11.15 -13.44 -19.19
C LEU A 83 12.11 -14.08 -18.18
N GLY A 84 11.61 -15.03 -17.40
CA GLY A 84 12.41 -15.73 -16.38
C GLY A 84 12.69 -14.90 -15.12
N ALA A 85 12.08 -13.72 -14.97
CA ALA A 85 12.25 -12.93 -13.75
C ALA A 85 11.70 -13.68 -12.53
N ASP A 86 12.50 -13.69 -11.46
CA ASP A 86 12.09 -14.22 -10.17
C ASP A 86 11.07 -13.28 -9.50
N VAL A 87 10.24 -13.86 -8.63
CA VAL A 87 9.35 -13.09 -7.77
C VAL A 87 10.21 -12.33 -6.75
N PRO A 88 10.08 -11.00 -6.66
CA PRO A 88 10.87 -10.22 -5.71
C PRO A 88 10.63 -10.64 -4.26
N GLU A 89 11.64 -10.46 -3.41
CA GLU A 89 11.53 -10.69 -1.98
C GLU A 89 10.35 -9.88 -1.39
N GLY A 90 9.61 -10.48 -0.47
CA GLY A 90 8.41 -9.86 0.12
C GLY A 90 7.13 -9.97 -0.71
N TRP A 91 7.16 -10.68 -1.85
CA TRP A 91 6.02 -10.90 -2.73
C TRP A 91 5.76 -12.38 -3.00
N THR A 92 4.52 -12.72 -3.34
CA THR A 92 4.11 -14.06 -3.78
C THR A 92 3.14 -13.97 -4.96
N LEU A 93 3.11 -15.00 -5.82
CA LEU A 93 2.12 -15.13 -6.89
C LEU A 93 0.86 -15.89 -6.43
N THR A 94 0.88 -16.47 -5.22
CA THR A 94 -0.28 -17.15 -4.65
C THR A 94 -1.34 -16.12 -4.28
N PRO A 95 -2.56 -16.15 -4.85
CA PRO A 95 -3.61 -15.22 -4.47
C PRO A 95 -4.09 -15.50 -3.04
N PRO A 96 -4.50 -14.45 -2.28
CA PRO A 96 -5.13 -14.65 -0.98
C PRO A 96 -6.51 -15.31 -1.14
N PRO A 97 -7.06 -15.90 -0.05
CA PRO A 97 -8.36 -16.55 -0.06
C PRO A 97 -9.52 -15.64 -0.47
N ASP A 98 -9.44 -14.38 -0.07
CA ASP A 98 -10.38 -13.31 -0.44
C ASP A 98 -9.68 -11.94 -0.48
N ALA A 99 -10.35 -10.93 -1.05
CA ALA A 99 -9.85 -9.57 -1.14
C ALA A 99 -10.27 -8.67 0.04
N GLU A 100 -11.20 -9.12 0.87
CA GLU A 100 -11.80 -8.32 1.95
C GLU A 100 -10.95 -8.33 3.20
N ASN A 101 -10.34 -9.48 3.49
CA ASN A 101 -9.50 -9.65 4.67
C ASN A 101 -8.03 -9.35 4.37
N LYS A 102 -7.32 -8.93 5.39
CA LYS A 102 -5.86 -8.81 5.36
C LYS A 102 -5.23 -10.12 5.81
N TYR A 103 -4.31 -10.61 5.01
CA TYR A 103 -3.57 -11.86 5.28
C TYR A 103 -2.06 -11.58 5.27
N THR A 104 -1.34 -12.41 6.02
CA THR A 104 0.12 -12.52 5.98
C THR A 104 0.49 -13.88 5.39
N PHE A 105 1.49 -13.95 4.51
CA PHE A 105 1.92 -15.18 3.85
C PHE A 105 3.21 -15.74 4.49
N VAL A 106 3.15 -16.96 4.99
CA VAL A 106 4.28 -17.72 5.55
C VAL A 106 4.36 -19.13 4.97
N GLY A 107 4.19 -19.22 3.63
CA GLY A 107 4.00 -20.48 2.92
C GLY A 107 2.51 -20.78 2.66
N GLU A 108 1.66 -20.30 3.51
CA GLU A 108 0.19 -20.23 3.36
C GLU A 108 -0.32 -18.88 3.85
N TRP A 109 -1.55 -18.49 3.49
CA TRP A 109 -2.16 -17.27 3.92
C TRP A 109 -2.78 -17.40 5.32
N LEU A 110 -2.25 -16.66 6.28
CA LEU A 110 -2.80 -16.55 7.63
C LEU A 110 -3.62 -15.26 7.75
N PRO A 111 -4.85 -15.33 8.25
CA PRO A 111 -5.67 -14.15 8.50
C PRO A 111 -5.01 -13.29 9.59
N GLN A 112 -5.21 -11.97 9.50
CA GLN A 112 -4.81 -11.03 10.56
C GLN A 112 -5.47 -11.44 11.89
N SER A 113 -4.72 -11.45 12.98
CA SER A 113 -5.28 -11.73 14.31
C SER A 113 -6.09 -10.53 14.83
N VAL A 114 -6.95 -10.80 15.82
CA VAL A 114 -7.72 -9.75 16.52
C VAL A 114 -6.77 -8.76 17.19
N GLU A 115 -5.69 -9.25 17.82
CA GLU A 115 -4.67 -8.45 18.50
C GLU A 115 -3.91 -7.55 17.53
N GLU A 116 -3.50 -8.06 16.37
CA GLU A 116 -2.80 -7.28 15.34
C GLU A 116 -3.68 -6.17 14.76
N LEU A 117 -4.95 -6.48 14.46
CA LEU A 117 -5.89 -5.47 13.97
C LEU A 117 -6.17 -4.42 15.04
N ARG A 118 -6.36 -4.82 16.31
CA ARG A 118 -6.56 -3.90 17.44
C ARG A 118 -5.38 -2.94 17.57
N ALA A 119 -4.15 -3.45 17.62
CA ALA A 119 -2.95 -2.62 17.72
C ALA A 119 -2.81 -1.65 16.53
N GLN A 120 -3.16 -2.09 15.31
CA GLN A 120 -3.16 -1.23 14.13
C GLN A 120 -4.19 -0.09 14.27
N LEU A 121 -5.42 -0.39 14.69
CA LEU A 121 -6.49 0.59 14.86
C LEU A 121 -6.20 1.57 16.01
N GLU A 122 -5.62 1.11 17.12
CA GLU A 122 -5.17 1.98 18.23
C GLU A 122 -4.10 2.98 17.77
N ASN A 123 -3.11 2.53 16.99
CA ASN A 123 -2.10 3.41 16.42
C ASN A 123 -2.70 4.43 15.44
N GLN A 124 -3.66 4.00 14.63
CA GLN A 124 -4.37 4.88 13.70
C GLN A 124 -5.22 5.91 14.46
N LEU A 125 -5.97 5.48 15.46
CA LEU A 125 -6.75 6.34 16.34
C LEU A 125 -5.88 7.42 16.98
N TRP A 126 -4.75 7.04 17.58
CA TRP A 126 -3.79 7.97 18.17
C TRP A 126 -3.28 8.99 17.15
N GLY A 127 -2.87 8.52 15.97
CA GLY A 127 -2.37 9.37 14.89
C GLY A 127 -3.41 10.38 14.41
N ASN A 128 -4.65 9.93 14.20
CA ASN A 128 -5.76 10.75 13.73
C ASN A 128 -6.09 11.87 14.74
N TYR A 129 -6.28 11.53 16.00
CA TYR A 129 -6.65 12.50 17.05
C TYR A 129 -5.53 13.50 17.35
N LYS A 130 -4.28 13.02 17.39
CA LYS A 130 -3.13 13.89 17.56
C LYS A 130 -2.95 14.87 16.38
N THR A 131 -3.15 14.40 15.16
CA THR A 131 -3.10 15.24 13.96
C THR A 131 -4.24 16.25 13.95
N TYR A 132 -5.46 15.81 14.28
CA TYR A 132 -6.63 16.67 14.36
C TYR A 132 -6.43 17.78 15.40
N GLN A 133 -6.00 17.46 16.61
CA GLN A 133 -5.68 18.48 17.63
C GLN A 133 -4.67 19.48 17.09
N ARG A 134 -3.54 19.02 16.53
CA ARG A 134 -2.46 19.90 16.03
C ARG A 134 -2.85 20.78 14.85
N THR A 135 -3.88 20.39 14.10
CA THR A 135 -4.42 21.24 13.02
C THR A 135 -5.03 22.54 13.55
N TYR A 136 -5.54 22.52 14.77
CA TYR A 136 -6.24 23.67 15.37
C TYR A 136 -5.54 24.25 16.60
N VAL A 137 -4.92 23.39 17.40
CA VAL A 137 -4.30 23.75 18.69
C VAL A 137 -3.05 22.89 18.85
N ASP A 138 -1.89 23.44 18.58
CA ASP A 138 -0.62 22.75 18.85
C ASP A 138 -0.24 22.82 20.36
N PRO A 139 0.88 22.24 20.81
CA PRO A 139 1.29 22.29 22.22
C PRO A 139 1.58 23.70 22.75
N GLU A 140 2.07 24.62 21.90
CA GLU A 140 2.35 26.00 22.26
C GLU A 140 1.04 26.79 22.41
N ASP A 141 0.12 26.58 21.46
CA ASP A 141 -1.23 27.13 21.44
C ASP A 141 -2.05 26.68 22.66
N LEU A 142 -1.91 25.42 23.07
CA LEU A 142 -2.54 24.88 24.27
C LEU A 142 -2.02 25.60 25.52
N THR A 143 -0.72 25.90 25.56
CA THR A 143 -0.14 26.68 26.68
C THR A 143 -0.74 28.08 26.74
N LEU A 144 -0.91 28.76 25.59
CA LEU A 144 -1.58 30.03 25.50
C LEU A 144 -3.02 29.96 25.99
N ALA A 145 -3.81 28.96 25.49
CA ALA A 145 -5.20 28.77 25.90
C ALA A 145 -5.34 28.55 27.40
N ASN A 146 -4.46 27.75 28.01
CA ASN A 146 -4.42 27.49 29.45
C ASN A 146 -4.09 28.78 30.25
N THR A 147 -3.14 29.57 29.77
CA THR A 147 -2.75 30.86 30.39
C THR A 147 -3.91 31.85 30.34
N CYS A 148 -4.55 32.01 29.17
CA CYS A 148 -5.72 32.85 29.01
C CYS A 148 -6.87 32.40 29.92
N ALA A 149 -7.16 31.09 29.98
CA ALA A 149 -8.20 30.54 30.84
C ALA A 149 -7.92 30.83 32.33
N ALA A 150 -6.67 30.66 32.78
CA ALA A 150 -6.25 30.99 34.16
C ALA A 150 -6.38 32.50 34.46
N GLY A 151 -6.21 33.35 33.45
CA GLY A 151 -6.46 34.80 33.52
C GLY A 151 -7.94 35.20 33.45
N GLY A 152 -8.88 34.24 33.36
CA GLY A 152 -10.32 34.50 33.32
C GLY A 152 -10.90 34.65 31.90
N SER A 153 -10.13 34.36 30.84
CA SER A 153 -10.63 34.37 29.47
C SER A 153 -11.66 33.27 29.24
N ALA A 154 -12.86 33.65 28.82
CA ALA A 154 -13.89 32.70 28.42
C ALA A 154 -13.52 31.94 27.14
N LYS A 155 -12.81 32.58 26.21
CA LYS A 155 -12.32 31.91 24.98
C LYS A 155 -11.22 30.89 25.29
N GLY A 156 -10.26 31.26 26.15
CA GLY A 156 -9.22 30.34 26.60
C GLY A 156 -9.82 29.10 27.28
N ALA A 157 -10.79 29.31 28.18
CA ALA A 157 -11.51 28.22 28.84
C ALA A 157 -12.27 27.32 27.84
N ALA A 158 -12.90 27.90 26.82
CA ALA A 158 -13.63 27.15 25.81
C ALA A 158 -12.71 26.30 24.93
N VAL A 159 -11.52 26.80 24.54
CA VAL A 159 -10.52 26.01 23.79
C VAL A 159 -9.95 24.91 24.68
N GLN A 160 -9.66 25.17 25.93
CA GLN A 160 -9.22 24.16 26.89
C GLN A 160 -10.26 23.04 27.04
N GLN A 161 -11.53 23.40 27.22
CA GLN A 161 -12.63 22.45 27.31
C GLN A 161 -12.75 21.59 26.06
N TRP A 162 -12.62 22.19 24.87
CA TRP A 162 -12.62 21.46 23.60
C TRP A 162 -11.51 20.40 23.54
N VAL A 163 -10.30 20.73 23.99
CA VAL A 163 -9.20 19.74 24.04
C VAL A 163 -9.53 18.60 24.99
N LEU A 164 -10.13 18.89 26.16
CA LEU A 164 -10.55 17.84 27.11
C LEU A 164 -11.62 16.92 26.50
N GLU A 165 -12.62 17.48 25.82
CA GLU A 165 -13.68 16.72 25.14
C GLU A 165 -13.14 15.89 24.00
N LEU A 166 -12.18 16.42 23.20
CA LEU A 166 -11.50 15.68 22.16
C LEU A 166 -10.81 14.41 22.71
N TRP A 167 -10.06 14.55 23.80
CA TRP A 167 -9.39 13.41 24.42
C TRP A 167 -10.33 12.48 25.18
N ALA A 168 -11.43 12.97 25.74
CA ALA A 168 -12.48 12.11 26.29
C ALA A 168 -13.06 11.21 25.19
N ARG A 169 -13.36 11.77 24.01
CA ARG A 169 -13.84 10.99 22.87
C ARG A 169 -12.81 9.98 22.37
N TYR A 170 -11.52 10.33 22.36
CA TYR A 170 -10.43 9.38 22.06
C TYR A 170 -10.48 8.15 22.97
N TYR A 171 -10.63 8.36 24.29
CA TYR A 171 -10.68 7.25 25.23
C TYR A 171 -11.95 6.41 25.09
N GLU A 172 -13.10 7.00 24.78
CA GLU A 172 -14.31 6.24 24.46
C GLU A 172 -14.12 5.30 23.27
N VAL A 173 -13.50 5.78 22.17
CA VAL A 173 -13.22 4.95 20.99
C VAL A 173 -12.18 3.88 21.33
N LYS A 174 -11.16 4.22 22.12
CA LYS A 174 -10.16 3.26 22.60
C LYS A 174 -10.78 2.13 23.42
N ASP A 175 -11.74 2.46 24.29
CA ASP A 175 -12.47 1.46 25.08
C ASP A 175 -13.34 0.56 24.20
N GLN A 176 -13.94 1.10 23.12
CA GLN A 176 -14.66 0.30 22.11
C GLN A 176 -13.73 -0.69 21.40
N LEU A 177 -12.51 -0.27 21.01
CA LEU A 177 -11.50 -1.15 20.44
C LEU A 177 -11.08 -2.25 21.42
N ALA A 178 -10.92 -1.92 22.70
CA ALA A 178 -10.56 -2.89 23.74
C ALA A 178 -11.66 -3.93 23.99
N ALA A 179 -12.92 -3.52 23.91
CA ALA A 179 -14.08 -4.38 24.10
C ALA A 179 -14.42 -5.27 22.90
N ALA A 180 -13.90 -4.96 21.70
CA ALA A 180 -14.19 -5.70 20.50
C ALA A 180 -13.41 -7.04 20.47
N GLU A 181 -14.11 -8.16 20.49
CA GLU A 181 -13.52 -9.52 20.53
C GLU A 181 -13.35 -10.17 19.16
N THR A 182 -13.92 -9.59 18.09
CA THR A 182 -13.87 -10.14 16.74
C THR A 182 -13.30 -9.15 15.73
N LEU A 183 -12.77 -9.66 14.61
CA LEU A 183 -12.29 -8.81 13.51
C LEU A 183 -13.41 -7.93 12.93
N GLU A 184 -14.64 -8.44 12.86
CA GLU A 184 -15.79 -7.70 12.38
C GLU A 184 -16.16 -6.54 13.34
N ALA A 185 -16.22 -6.81 14.65
CA ALA A 185 -16.47 -5.80 15.67
C ALA A 185 -15.40 -4.70 15.66
N LEU A 186 -14.11 -5.07 15.53
CA LEU A 186 -13.02 -4.10 15.42
C LEU A 186 -13.15 -3.22 14.18
N ARG A 187 -13.53 -3.78 13.03
CA ARG A 187 -13.71 -3.02 11.77
C ARG A 187 -14.90 -2.08 11.81
N ALA A 188 -15.88 -2.34 12.67
CA ALA A 188 -17.04 -1.47 12.86
C ALA A 188 -16.75 -0.23 13.72
N VAL A 189 -15.62 -0.21 14.45
CA VAL A 189 -15.23 0.96 15.26
C VAL A 189 -14.68 2.05 14.34
N ASP A 190 -15.31 3.23 14.40
CA ASP A 190 -14.84 4.40 13.65
C ASP A 190 -13.69 5.08 14.40
N VAL A 191 -12.48 4.98 13.85
CA VAL A 191 -11.26 5.63 14.36
C VAL A 191 -10.95 6.95 13.65
N SER A 192 -11.85 7.43 12.78
CA SER A 192 -11.68 8.70 12.06
C SER A 192 -11.96 9.90 12.95
N THR A 193 -11.65 11.09 12.44
CA THR A 193 -11.99 12.38 13.06
C THR A 193 -13.01 13.16 12.24
N ALA A 194 -13.69 12.50 11.29
CA ALA A 194 -14.58 13.16 10.33
C ALA A 194 -15.80 13.83 10.97
N GLU A 195 -16.30 13.27 12.06
CA GLU A 195 -17.48 13.79 12.77
C GLU A 195 -17.13 14.79 13.90
N LEU A 196 -15.83 15.06 14.14
CA LEU A 196 -15.40 15.97 15.19
C LEU A 196 -15.58 17.42 14.75
N THR A 197 -16.00 18.25 15.69
CA THR A 197 -16.15 19.70 15.46
C THR A 197 -14.87 20.44 15.80
N PRO A 198 -14.49 21.47 15.00
CA PRO A 198 -13.36 22.34 15.34
C PRO A 198 -13.56 23.07 16.68
N PRO A 199 -12.48 23.63 17.27
CA PRO A 199 -12.61 24.42 18.49
C PRO A 199 -13.49 25.67 18.23
N PRO A 200 -14.21 26.16 19.24
CA PRO A 200 -15.14 27.28 19.09
C PRO A 200 -14.43 28.62 18.81
N TYR A 201 -13.14 28.70 19.11
CA TYR A 201 -12.30 29.88 18.87
C TYR A 201 -10.96 29.47 18.26
N THR A 202 -10.44 30.31 17.39
CA THR A 202 -9.13 30.15 16.79
C THR A 202 -8.02 30.68 17.70
N ILE A 203 -6.80 30.19 17.52
CA ILE A 203 -5.62 30.71 18.24
C ILE A 203 -5.38 32.19 17.96
N ARG A 204 -5.71 32.66 16.76
CA ARG A 204 -5.65 34.07 16.44
C ARG A 204 -6.55 34.91 17.35
N GLU A 205 -7.79 34.48 17.58
CA GLU A 205 -8.72 35.18 18.48
C GLU A 205 -8.26 35.17 19.94
N LEU A 206 -7.55 34.13 20.39
CA LEU A 206 -6.90 34.10 21.71
C LEU A 206 -5.73 35.07 21.80
N ASN A 207 -4.89 35.15 20.77
CA ASN A 207 -3.77 36.10 20.72
C ASN A 207 -4.27 37.57 20.73
N GLU A 208 -5.33 37.87 19.99
CA GLU A 208 -5.95 39.19 19.98
C GLU A 208 -6.51 39.59 21.35
N GLU A 209 -7.15 38.64 22.06
CA GLU A 209 -7.65 38.85 23.42
C GLU A 209 -6.49 39.05 24.42
N ALA A 210 -5.44 38.19 24.34
CA ALA A 210 -4.27 38.31 25.21
C ALA A 210 -3.56 39.65 25.03
N ALA A 211 -3.41 40.14 23.79
CA ALA A 211 -2.85 41.46 23.52
C ALA A 211 -3.69 42.60 24.16
N ALA A 212 -5.01 42.53 24.06
CA ALA A 212 -5.91 43.52 24.66
C ALA A 212 -5.82 43.55 26.21
N PHE A 213 -5.62 42.38 26.87
CA PHE A 213 -5.37 42.34 28.32
C PHE A 213 -4.06 43.00 28.72
N LEU A 214 -2.99 42.85 27.93
CA LEU A 214 -1.70 43.48 28.18
C LEU A 214 -1.76 44.99 28.03
N GLU A 215 -2.51 45.51 27.05
CA GLU A 215 -2.72 46.94 26.85
C GLU A 215 -3.50 47.61 27.99
N GLN A 216 -4.49 46.90 28.56
CA GLN A 216 -5.27 47.39 29.69
C GLN A 216 -4.49 47.41 31.01
N GLY A 217 -3.55 46.44 31.21
CA GLY A 217 -2.71 46.39 32.41
C GLY A 217 -1.54 47.35 32.45
N VAL A 218 -1.24 48.05 31.34
CA VAL A 218 -0.16 49.09 31.26
C VAL A 218 -0.69 50.51 31.56
N THR A 219 -2.01 50.64 31.73
CA THR A 219 -2.68 51.94 31.95
C THR A 219 -3.06 52.24 33.40
N GLU A 220 -2.68 51.34 34.32
CA GLU A 220 -2.75 51.58 35.77
C GLU A 220 -1.36 51.80 36.40
#